data_f4ca4f5a91239a381eb8336ad443b28f
#
_entry.id   f4ca4f5a91239a381eb8336ad443b28f
#
_cell.length_a   1.000
_cell.length_b   1.000
_cell.length_c   1.000
_cell.angle_alpha   90.00
_cell.angle_beta   90.00
_cell.angle_gamma   90.00
#
_symmetry.space_group_name_H-M   'P 1'
#
loop_
_entity.id
_entity.type
_entity.pdbx_description
1 polymer ?
#
loop_
_entity_poly.entity_id
_entity_poly.type
_entity_poly.pdbx_seq_one_letter_code
_entity_poly.pdbx_strand_id
1 'polypeptide(L)'
;ITSRSAQLGAVVSSGTELFRLVRQQRVEWQAEISARYLPLIKAGLIATIVGPGERRMQGTVRLVAPTVSTDTGRALAYVALPAQAHPPIGLYVTGEIELAATAALTVPETALIMRDGIAYVFTVGSDKRALRVRVE
;
A
#
# COMPACT_ATOMS: atom_id res chain seq x y z
N ILE A 1 -19.67 -17.35 8.19
CA ILE A 1 -19.27 -17.58 9.59
C ILE A 1 -17.77 -17.82 9.63
N THR A 2 -17.04 -17.02 10.39
CA THR A 2 -15.59 -17.17 10.54
C THR A 2 -15.21 -17.93 11.82
N SER A 3 -16.04 -17.84 12.85
CA SER A 3 -15.91 -18.65 14.05
C SER A 3 -17.25 -18.97 14.65
N ARG A 4 -17.32 -20.12 15.33
CA ARG A 4 -18.49 -20.55 16.09
C ARG A 4 -18.01 -21.01 17.47
N SER A 5 -18.40 -20.29 18.51
CA SER A 5 -18.19 -20.66 19.91
C SER A 5 -19.41 -21.31 20.54
N ALA A 6 -20.56 -21.25 19.84
CA ALA A 6 -21.78 -21.89 20.31
C ALA A 6 -21.69 -23.41 20.28
N GLN A 7 -21.98 -24.05 21.42
CA GLN A 7 -22.07 -25.50 21.56
C GLN A 7 -23.44 -25.89 22.10
N LEU A 8 -23.94 -27.04 21.67
CA LEU A 8 -25.21 -27.57 22.17
C LEU A 8 -25.12 -27.87 23.68
N GLY A 9 -26.05 -27.37 24.46
CA GLY A 9 -26.06 -27.52 25.92
C GLY A 9 -25.17 -26.54 26.69
N ALA A 10 -24.46 -25.65 26.04
CA ALA A 10 -23.68 -24.62 26.73
C ALA A 10 -24.60 -23.55 27.36
N VAL A 11 -24.31 -23.20 28.59
CA VAL A 11 -24.93 -22.06 29.26
C VAL A 11 -24.20 -20.79 28.84
N VAL A 12 -24.94 -19.83 28.30
CA VAL A 12 -24.37 -18.57 27.82
C VAL A 12 -24.90 -17.40 28.64
N SER A 13 -24.06 -16.42 28.88
CA SER A 13 -24.40 -15.18 29.54
C SER A 13 -24.61 -14.08 28.50
N SER A 14 -25.31 -13.00 28.90
CA SER A 14 -25.43 -11.81 28.05
C SER A 14 -24.04 -11.26 27.71
N GLY A 15 -23.77 -10.99 26.41
CA GLY A 15 -22.49 -10.53 25.93
C GLY A 15 -21.52 -11.62 25.47
N THR A 16 -21.86 -12.92 25.65
CA THR A 16 -21.04 -14.01 25.15
C THR A 16 -21.05 -14.05 23.60
N GLU A 17 -19.87 -14.01 22.97
CA GLU A 17 -19.74 -14.17 21.51
C GLU A 17 -20.05 -15.62 21.12
N LEU A 18 -21.09 -15.83 20.36
CA LEU A 18 -21.51 -17.15 19.87
C LEU A 18 -21.05 -17.44 18.43
N PHE A 19 -21.07 -16.42 17.60
CA PHE A 19 -20.70 -16.50 16.20
C PHE A 19 -19.97 -15.23 15.76
N ARG A 20 -19.01 -15.38 14.88
CA ARG A 20 -18.39 -14.27 14.16
C ARG A 20 -18.69 -14.38 12.68
N LEU A 21 -19.18 -13.29 12.10
CA LEU A 21 -19.64 -13.23 10.72
C LEU A 21 -18.85 -12.18 9.95
N VAL A 22 -18.47 -12.49 8.72
CA VAL A 22 -18.01 -11.48 7.76
C VAL A 22 -19.20 -11.02 6.94
N ARG A 23 -19.49 -9.74 7.02
CA ARG A 23 -20.59 -9.15 6.28
C ARG A 23 -20.23 -9.04 4.79
N GLN A 24 -21.05 -9.60 3.90
CA GLN A 24 -20.92 -9.51 2.45
C GLN A 24 -19.53 -9.92 1.91
N GLN A 25 -18.85 -10.81 2.61
CA GLN A 25 -17.48 -11.26 2.24
C GLN A 25 -16.48 -10.12 2.06
N ARG A 26 -16.73 -8.97 2.67
CA ARG A 26 -15.82 -7.83 2.62
C ARG A 26 -14.61 -8.10 3.50
N VAL A 27 -13.46 -8.17 2.87
CA VAL A 27 -12.16 -8.25 3.53
C VAL A 27 -11.37 -7.00 3.17
N GLU A 28 -10.73 -6.42 4.15
CA GLU A 28 -9.87 -5.25 3.97
C GLU A 28 -8.46 -5.60 4.44
N TRP A 29 -7.48 -5.11 3.72
CA TRP A 29 -6.12 -5.10 4.20
C TRP A 29 -5.90 -3.85 5.05
N GLN A 30 -5.44 -4.04 6.28
CA GLN A 30 -5.03 -2.96 7.17
C GLN A 30 -3.54 -2.72 6.96
N ALA A 31 -3.20 -1.74 6.12
CA ALA A 31 -1.84 -1.38 5.82
C ALA A 31 -1.31 -0.39 6.87
N GLU A 32 -0.22 -0.73 7.51
CA GLU A 32 0.49 0.21 8.40
C GLU A 32 1.40 1.11 7.59
N ILE A 33 1.14 2.39 7.63
CA ILE A 33 1.84 3.41 6.85
C ILE A 33 2.60 4.35 7.78
N SER A 34 3.87 4.60 7.50
CA SER A 34 4.65 5.60 8.24
C SER A 34 4.02 6.98 8.10
N ALA A 35 3.93 7.73 9.19
CA ALA A 35 3.31 9.06 9.26
C ALA A 35 3.83 10.03 8.19
N ARG A 36 5.09 9.91 7.79
CA ARG A 36 5.71 10.76 6.74
C ARG A 36 5.02 10.64 5.36
N TYR A 37 4.38 9.51 5.08
CA TYR A 37 3.71 9.27 3.79
C TYR A 37 2.22 9.60 3.82
N LEU A 38 1.64 9.90 5.00
CA LEU A 38 0.21 10.19 5.13
C LEU A 38 -0.31 11.29 4.21
N PRO A 39 0.42 12.40 4.00
CA PRO A 39 -0.05 13.45 3.09
C PRO A 39 -0.22 12.99 1.64
N LEU A 40 0.48 11.91 1.25
CA LEU A 40 0.48 11.37 -0.11
C LEU A 40 -0.59 10.29 -0.30
N ILE A 41 -1.06 9.67 0.79
CA ILE A 41 -2.04 8.57 0.72
C ILE A 41 -3.45 9.14 0.80
N LYS A 42 -4.24 8.83 -0.24
CA LYS A 42 -5.64 9.28 -0.35
C LYS A 42 -6.54 8.10 -0.66
N ALA A 43 -7.82 8.24 -0.31
CA ALA A 43 -8.83 7.29 -0.77
C ALA A 43 -8.87 7.27 -2.32
N GLY A 44 -9.08 6.09 -2.88
CA GLY A 44 -9.11 5.86 -4.33
C GLY A 44 -7.77 5.39 -4.92
N LEU A 45 -6.64 5.47 -4.20
CA LEU A 45 -5.37 4.94 -4.69
C LEU A 45 -5.43 3.42 -4.81
N ILE A 46 -4.75 2.91 -5.84
CA ILE A 46 -4.61 1.47 -6.07
C ILE A 46 -3.53 0.92 -5.14
N ALA A 47 -3.79 -0.25 -4.59
CA ALA A 47 -2.83 -0.99 -3.80
C ALA A 47 -2.67 -2.40 -4.37
N THR A 48 -1.44 -2.85 -4.50
CA THR A 48 -1.11 -4.23 -4.87
C THR A 48 -0.61 -4.97 -3.63
N ILE A 49 -1.28 -6.05 -3.29
CA ILE A 49 -1.02 -6.85 -2.10
C ILE A 49 -0.45 -8.20 -2.54
N VAL A 50 0.60 -8.63 -1.87
CA VAL A 50 1.22 -9.94 -2.08
C VAL A 50 0.81 -10.85 -0.92
N GLY A 51 -0.01 -11.85 -1.25
CA GLY A 51 -0.45 -12.89 -0.34
C GLY A 51 0.45 -14.13 -0.37
N PRO A 52 0.10 -15.16 0.41
CA PRO A 52 0.80 -16.44 0.39
C PRO A 52 0.88 -17.05 -1.01
N GLY A 53 2.03 -17.64 -1.36
CA GLY A 53 2.28 -18.20 -2.69
C GLY A 53 2.41 -17.13 -3.79
N GLU A 54 2.86 -15.94 -3.42
CA GLU A 54 3.08 -14.80 -4.35
C GLU A 54 1.83 -14.35 -5.13
N ARG A 55 0.64 -14.71 -4.65
CA ARG A 55 -0.61 -14.25 -5.27
C ARG A 55 -0.73 -12.74 -5.09
N ARG A 56 -0.70 -12.06 -6.21
CA ARG A 56 -0.94 -10.60 -6.26
C ARG A 56 -2.43 -10.33 -6.33
N MET A 57 -2.90 -9.43 -5.50
CA MET A 57 -4.28 -8.96 -5.47
C MET A 57 -4.27 -7.44 -5.51
N GLN A 58 -5.11 -6.87 -6.33
CA GLN A 58 -5.33 -5.43 -6.34
C GLN A 58 -6.50 -5.06 -5.45
N GLY A 59 -6.33 -3.97 -4.71
CA GLY A 59 -7.35 -3.35 -3.90
C GLY A 59 -7.34 -1.84 -4.07
N THR A 60 -8.28 -1.18 -3.42
CA THR A 60 -8.39 0.28 -3.46
C THR A 60 -8.39 0.83 -2.04
N VAL A 61 -7.59 1.86 -1.79
CA VAL A 61 -7.60 2.57 -0.50
C VAL A 61 -8.97 3.18 -0.30
N ARG A 62 -9.69 2.69 0.70
CA ARG A 62 -11.02 3.18 1.05
C ARG A 62 -10.96 4.34 2.04
N LEU A 63 -10.10 4.20 3.03
CA LEU A 63 -10.00 5.15 4.14
C LEU A 63 -8.58 5.13 4.70
N VAL A 64 -8.10 6.29 5.09
CA VAL A 64 -6.90 6.44 5.91
C VAL A 64 -7.34 6.87 7.30
N ALA A 65 -6.92 6.14 8.35
CA ALA A 65 -7.26 6.49 9.71
C ALA A 65 -6.67 7.88 10.07
N PRO A 66 -7.46 8.72 10.75
CA PRO A 66 -6.99 10.05 11.14
C PRO A 66 -5.99 10.01 12.30
N THR A 67 -5.81 8.83 12.91
CA THR A 67 -4.96 8.64 14.09
C THR A 67 -3.67 7.94 13.72
N VAL A 68 -2.59 8.39 14.34
CA VAL A 68 -1.26 7.76 14.29
C VAL A 68 -1.03 7.07 15.63
N SER A 69 -0.60 5.80 15.61
CA SER A 69 -0.20 5.09 16.81
C SER A 69 1.03 5.76 17.44
N THR A 70 0.94 6.10 18.71
CA THR A 70 2.05 6.70 19.47
C THR A 70 3.23 5.74 19.65
N ASP A 71 2.94 4.44 19.67
CA ASP A 71 3.96 3.41 19.91
C ASP A 71 4.79 3.10 18.66
N THR A 72 4.15 3.15 17.49
CA THR A 72 4.79 2.75 16.22
C THR A 72 5.07 3.92 15.27
N GLY A 73 4.47 5.10 15.50
CA GLY A 73 4.52 6.23 14.57
C GLY A 73 3.85 5.95 13.23
N ARG A 74 2.93 4.96 13.19
CA ARG A 74 2.25 4.52 11.97
C ARG A 74 0.76 4.80 12.03
N ALA A 75 0.16 5.06 10.90
CA ALA A 75 -1.27 5.14 10.72
C ALA A 75 -1.79 3.92 9.94
N LEU A 76 -3.07 3.64 10.05
CA LEU A 76 -3.72 2.56 9.32
C LEU A 76 -4.39 3.12 8.05
N ALA A 77 -4.11 2.48 6.91
CA ALA A 77 -4.92 2.62 5.72
C ALA A 77 -5.72 1.34 5.49
N TYR A 78 -7.00 1.50 5.22
CA TYR A 78 -7.91 0.40 4.94
C TYR A 78 -8.07 0.26 3.43
N VAL A 79 -7.57 -0.85 2.90
CA VAL A 79 -7.63 -1.18 1.48
C VAL A 79 -8.72 -2.21 1.26
N ALA A 80 -9.76 -1.83 0.54
CA ALA A 80 -10.85 -2.72 0.18
C ALA A 80 -10.38 -3.71 -0.89
N LEU A 81 -10.60 -4.99 -0.67
CA LEU A 81 -10.30 -6.06 -1.62
C LEU A 81 -11.56 -6.46 -2.39
N PRO A 82 -11.41 -6.91 -3.65
CA PRO A 82 -12.54 -7.43 -4.42
C PRO A 82 -13.17 -8.63 -3.72
N ALA A 83 -14.49 -8.71 -3.70
CA ALA A 83 -15.23 -9.80 -3.06
C ALA A 83 -14.82 -11.19 -3.61
N GLN A 84 -14.42 -11.26 -4.87
CA GLN A 84 -14.01 -12.49 -5.54
C GLN A 84 -12.63 -13.00 -5.09
N ALA A 85 -11.84 -12.17 -4.43
CA ALA A 85 -10.49 -12.55 -3.99
C ALA A 85 -10.50 -13.57 -2.85
N HIS A 86 -11.57 -13.58 -2.02
CA HIS A 86 -11.76 -14.48 -0.86
C HIS A 86 -10.46 -14.76 -0.06
N PRO A 87 -9.69 -13.74 0.31
CA PRO A 87 -8.47 -13.98 1.06
C PRO A 87 -8.81 -14.49 2.47
N PRO A 88 -8.01 -15.39 3.03
CA PRO A 88 -8.13 -15.77 4.43
C PRO A 88 -7.95 -14.55 5.35
N ILE A 89 -8.77 -14.48 6.39
CA ILE A 89 -8.72 -13.40 7.38
C ILE A 89 -7.65 -13.71 8.42
N GLY A 90 -6.96 -12.67 8.90
CA GLY A 90 -5.92 -12.79 9.93
C GLY A 90 -4.52 -13.12 9.36
N LEU A 91 -4.35 -13.11 8.04
CA LEU A 91 -3.03 -13.25 7.45
C LEU A 91 -2.25 -11.95 7.52
N TYR A 92 -0.97 -12.08 7.84
CA TYR A 92 0.00 -11.02 7.59
C TYR A 92 0.37 -11.00 6.10
N VAL A 93 0.22 -9.85 5.47
CA VAL A 93 0.52 -9.64 4.06
C VAL A 93 1.28 -8.32 3.88
N THR A 94 2.07 -8.25 2.83
CA THR A 94 2.76 -7.03 2.42
C THR A 94 2.14 -6.50 1.14
N GLY A 95 2.36 -5.22 0.85
CA GLY A 95 1.86 -4.64 -0.39
C GLY A 95 2.42 -3.25 -0.62
N GLU A 96 2.09 -2.72 -1.79
CA GLU A 96 2.50 -1.42 -2.26
C GLU A 96 1.26 -0.59 -2.58
N ILE A 97 1.27 0.69 -2.24
CA ILE A 97 0.24 1.65 -2.62
C ILE A 97 0.83 2.54 -3.71
N GLU A 98 0.18 2.57 -4.85
CA GLU A 98 0.59 3.39 -5.98
C GLU A 98 0.25 4.85 -5.68
N LEU A 99 1.27 5.67 -5.53
CA LEU A 99 1.11 7.11 -5.43
C LEU A 99 0.83 7.70 -6.82
N ALA A 100 0.26 8.91 -6.86
CA ALA A 100 0.02 9.58 -8.12
C ALA A 100 1.32 9.66 -8.95
N ALA A 101 1.26 9.17 -10.19
CA ALA A 101 2.38 9.28 -11.11
C ALA A 101 2.60 10.76 -11.45
N THR A 102 3.81 11.24 -11.20
CA THR A 102 4.25 12.55 -11.68
C THR A 102 5.02 12.34 -12.96
N ALA A 103 4.61 13.01 -14.03
CA ALA A 103 5.37 12.98 -15.27
C ALA A 103 6.73 13.66 -15.01
N ALA A 104 7.80 12.89 -15.13
CA ALA A 104 9.16 13.38 -15.00
C ALA A 104 9.97 12.98 -16.23
N LEU A 105 10.84 13.88 -16.67
CA LEU A 105 11.81 13.56 -17.70
C LEU A 105 12.87 12.65 -17.06
N THR A 106 12.99 11.42 -17.55
CA THR A 106 13.95 10.46 -17.02
C THR A 106 15.04 10.17 -18.05
N VAL A 107 16.24 9.90 -17.56
CA VAL A 107 17.36 9.46 -18.38
C VAL A 107 17.86 8.12 -17.84
N PRO A 108 18.43 7.23 -18.70
CA PRO A 108 19.05 6.00 -18.25
C PRO A 108 20.20 6.31 -17.28
N GLU A 109 20.41 5.48 -16.29
CA GLU A 109 21.51 5.60 -15.34
C GLU A 109 22.89 5.65 -16.06
N THR A 110 23.02 4.94 -17.16
CA THR A 110 24.21 4.93 -18.01
C THR A 110 24.52 6.27 -18.68
N ALA A 111 23.55 7.17 -18.75
CA ALA A 111 23.76 8.53 -19.28
C ALA A 111 24.22 9.54 -18.21
N LEU A 112 24.25 9.12 -16.93
CA LEU A 112 24.69 9.95 -15.82
C LEU A 112 26.21 9.93 -15.69
N ILE A 113 26.80 11.10 -15.59
CA ILE A 113 28.22 11.28 -15.26
C ILE A 113 28.32 12.03 -13.94
N MET A 114 28.93 11.38 -12.96
CA MET A 114 29.20 12.01 -11.66
C MET A 114 30.57 12.71 -11.72
N ARG A 115 30.59 13.99 -11.38
CA ARG A 115 31.80 14.76 -11.22
C ARG A 115 31.69 15.70 -10.01
N ASP A 116 32.63 15.59 -9.11
CA ASP A 116 32.69 16.38 -7.86
C ASP A 116 31.38 16.28 -7.03
N GLY A 117 30.75 15.09 -7.01
CA GLY A 117 29.52 14.85 -6.29
C GLY A 117 28.26 15.39 -6.97
N ILE A 118 28.37 15.93 -8.20
CA ILE A 118 27.23 16.48 -8.97
C ILE A 118 26.97 15.57 -10.17
N ALA A 119 25.69 15.28 -10.42
CA ALA A 119 25.25 14.51 -11.57
C ALA A 119 25.05 15.42 -12.80
N TYR A 120 25.54 14.95 -13.92
CA TYR A 120 25.41 15.61 -15.22
C TYR A 120 24.95 14.64 -16.29
N VAL A 121 24.26 15.17 -17.29
CA VAL A 121 24.00 14.50 -18.58
C VAL A 121 24.54 15.37 -19.71
N PHE A 122 24.89 14.73 -20.82
CA PHE A 122 25.23 15.45 -22.04
C PHE A 122 24.06 15.39 -23.02
N THR A 123 23.69 16.52 -23.55
CA THR A 123 22.72 16.65 -24.65
C THR A 123 23.41 17.23 -25.88
N VAL A 124 22.85 16.96 -27.06
CA VAL A 124 23.34 17.57 -28.31
C VAL A 124 22.56 18.84 -28.59
N GLY A 125 23.23 19.96 -28.59
CA GLY A 125 22.65 21.24 -28.96
C GLY A 125 22.31 21.36 -30.45
N SER A 126 21.59 22.42 -30.82
CA SER A 126 21.24 22.73 -32.21
C SER A 126 22.47 22.96 -33.11
N ASP A 127 23.58 23.36 -32.55
CA ASP A 127 24.89 23.56 -33.17
C ASP A 127 25.71 22.26 -33.28
N LYS A 128 25.10 21.10 -32.97
CA LYS A 128 25.74 19.77 -32.92
C LYS A 128 26.90 19.65 -31.93
N ARG A 129 26.94 20.53 -30.93
CA ARG A 129 27.91 20.45 -29.83
C ARG A 129 27.30 19.78 -28.62
N ALA A 130 28.13 19.07 -27.85
CA ALA A 130 27.72 18.46 -26.61
C ALA A 130 27.56 19.56 -25.54
N LEU A 131 26.38 19.63 -24.96
CA LEU A 131 26.05 20.54 -23.84
C LEU A 131 25.95 19.71 -22.57
N ARG A 132 26.63 20.15 -21.53
CA ARG A 132 26.57 19.51 -20.21
C ARG A 132 25.43 20.15 -19.42
N VAL A 133 24.46 19.34 -18.99
CA VAL A 133 23.33 19.77 -18.18
C VAL A 133 23.40 19.10 -16.83
N ARG A 134 23.28 19.88 -15.75
CA ARG A 134 23.18 19.35 -14.40
C ARG A 134 21.80 18.76 -14.20
N VAL A 135 21.73 17.60 -13.53
CA VAL A 135 20.48 16.92 -13.15
C VAL A 135 20.44 16.70 -11.65
N GLU A 136 19.23 16.68 -11.10
CA GLU A 136 18.96 16.45 -9.67
C GLU A 136 18.27 15.09 -9.48
#